data_16d28f14a8cb0676cef25723cd304aed
#
_entry.id   16d28f14a8cb0676cef25723cd304aed
#
_cell.length_a   1.000
_cell.length_b   1.000
_cell.length_c   1.000
_cell.angle_alpha   90.00
_cell.angle_beta   90.00
_cell.angle_gamma   90.00
#
_symmetry.space_group_name_H-M   'P 1'
#
loop_
_entity.id
_entity.type
_entity.pdbx_description
1 polymer ?
#
loop_
_entity_poly.entity_id
_entity_poly.type
_entity_poly.pdbx_seq_one_letter_code
_entity_poly.pdbx_strand_id
1 'polypeptide(L)'
;MKYYAVIDTNVIVSSMLKHNSVPGIILDLVINKTIVPLLNDEILDEYKEVLIRNKFGFSSKDVDNLIDNIRYNSIFLKREQTLEDFIDEDDIVFYEIVMSARNTMDAYLVTGNIKHYPIRNYVVTPKEMLDIIESNQISEKQKN
;
A
#
# COMPACT_ATOMS: atom_id res chain seq x y z
N MET A 1 -8.64 -15.06 4.71
CA MET A 1 -7.80 -14.21 5.59
C MET A 1 -7.60 -12.84 4.94
N LYS A 2 -7.62 -11.80 5.73
CA LYS A 2 -7.36 -10.43 5.26
C LYS A 2 -5.98 -9.97 5.72
N TYR A 3 -5.38 -9.12 4.89
CA TYR A 3 -4.09 -8.48 5.18
C TYR A 3 -4.29 -6.98 5.22
N TYR A 4 -3.53 -6.29 6.05
CA TYR A 4 -3.65 -4.84 6.23
C TYR A 4 -2.34 -4.20 5.82
N ALA A 5 -2.40 -3.24 4.91
CA ALA A 5 -1.18 -2.65 4.36
C ALA A 5 -1.34 -1.18 3.99
N VAL A 6 -0.32 -0.41 4.33
CA VAL A 6 -0.09 0.90 3.73
C VAL A 6 0.62 0.66 2.40
N ILE A 7 0.11 1.22 1.32
CA ILE A 7 0.67 1.02 -0.01
C ILE A 7 1.29 2.32 -0.49
N ASP A 8 2.61 2.30 -0.73
CA ASP A 8 3.32 3.46 -1.23
C ASP A 8 2.79 3.86 -2.61
N THR A 9 2.74 5.16 -2.89
CA THR A 9 2.20 5.70 -4.13
C THR A 9 2.84 5.07 -5.37
N ASN A 10 4.15 4.80 -5.34
CA ASN A 10 4.83 4.21 -6.49
C ASN A 10 4.27 2.84 -6.87
N VAL A 11 3.78 2.07 -5.91
CA VAL A 11 3.15 0.76 -6.18
C VAL A 11 1.82 0.95 -6.90
N ILE A 12 1.02 1.93 -6.48
CA ILE A 12 -0.25 2.25 -7.15
C ILE A 12 0.00 2.70 -8.59
N VAL A 13 0.97 3.60 -8.80
CA VAL A 13 1.33 4.07 -10.14
C VAL A 13 1.77 2.90 -11.02
N SER A 14 2.67 2.06 -10.53
CA SER A 14 3.17 0.91 -11.27
C SER A 14 2.06 -0.07 -11.64
N SER A 15 1.10 -0.27 -10.75
CA SER A 15 -0.05 -1.15 -11.00
C SER A 15 -0.93 -0.67 -12.15
N MET A 16 -1.08 0.65 -12.28
CA MET A 16 -1.86 1.24 -13.37
C MET A 16 -1.09 1.30 -14.69
N LEU A 17 0.24 1.50 -14.63
CA LEU A 17 1.07 1.52 -15.83
C LEU A 17 1.18 0.15 -16.48
N LYS A 18 1.23 -0.91 -15.68
CA LYS A 18 1.32 -2.28 -16.17
C LYS A 18 0.54 -3.20 -15.26
N HIS A 19 -0.68 -3.52 -15.65
CA HIS A 19 -1.58 -4.38 -14.87
C HIS A 19 -0.99 -5.80 -14.71
N ASN A 20 -0.40 -6.37 -15.76
CA ASN A 20 0.27 -7.68 -15.70
C ASN A 20 1.67 -7.54 -15.09
N SER A 21 1.70 -7.27 -13.79
CA SER A 21 2.93 -7.08 -13.02
C SER A 21 2.67 -7.42 -11.57
N VAL A 22 3.73 -7.53 -10.77
CA VAL A 22 3.58 -7.78 -9.33
C VAL A 22 2.79 -6.65 -8.66
N PRO A 23 3.08 -5.35 -8.90
CA PRO A 23 2.21 -4.29 -8.39
C PRO A 23 0.76 -4.40 -8.83
N GLY A 24 0.51 -4.83 -10.08
CA GLY A 24 -0.84 -5.05 -10.58
C GLY A 24 -1.58 -6.13 -9.80
N ILE A 25 -0.90 -7.19 -9.41
CA ILE A 25 -1.48 -8.24 -8.54
C ILE A 25 -1.82 -7.67 -7.17
N ILE A 26 -0.95 -6.84 -6.60
CA ILE A 26 -1.24 -6.15 -5.33
C ILE A 26 -2.54 -5.33 -5.44
N LEU A 27 -2.69 -4.57 -6.52
CA LEU A 27 -3.92 -3.79 -6.73
C LEU A 27 -5.16 -4.69 -6.85
N ASP A 28 -5.06 -5.82 -7.57
CA ASP A 28 -6.16 -6.79 -7.66
C ASP A 28 -6.55 -7.31 -6.28
N LEU A 29 -5.58 -7.55 -5.40
CA LEU A 29 -5.83 -8.00 -4.03
C LEU A 29 -6.49 -6.91 -3.17
N VAL A 30 -6.23 -5.64 -3.45
CA VAL A 30 -6.94 -4.52 -2.83
C VAL A 30 -8.40 -4.49 -3.31
N ILE A 31 -8.60 -4.60 -4.62
CA ILE A 31 -9.93 -4.55 -5.22
C ILE A 31 -10.80 -5.71 -4.75
N ASN A 32 -10.25 -6.92 -4.62
CA ASN A 32 -10.99 -8.09 -4.15
C ASN A 32 -11.08 -8.18 -2.62
N LYS A 33 -10.56 -7.17 -1.89
CA LYS A 33 -10.63 -7.05 -0.42
C LYS A 33 -9.76 -8.05 0.35
N THR A 34 -8.82 -8.71 -0.29
CA THR A 34 -7.82 -9.53 0.40
C THR A 34 -6.83 -8.64 1.14
N ILE A 35 -6.41 -7.53 0.53
CA ILE A 35 -5.61 -6.49 1.19
C ILE A 35 -6.53 -5.31 1.49
N VAL A 36 -6.59 -4.93 2.76
CA VAL A 36 -7.31 -3.74 3.21
C VAL A 36 -6.32 -2.58 3.28
N PRO A 37 -6.48 -1.53 2.47
CA PRO A 37 -5.56 -0.40 2.51
C PRO A 37 -5.67 0.37 3.82
N LEU A 38 -4.53 0.80 4.34
CA LEU A 38 -4.43 1.67 5.50
C LEU A 38 -3.93 3.02 5.02
N LEU A 39 -4.59 4.10 5.43
CA LEU A 39 -4.22 5.43 4.96
C LEU A 39 -4.80 6.53 5.87
N ASN A 40 -4.52 7.74 5.50
CA ASN A 40 -5.16 8.95 6.00
C ASN A 40 -5.46 9.87 4.81
N ASP A 41 -6.01 11.05 5.08
CA ASP A 41 -6.34 11.99 4.00
C ASP A 41 -5.09 12.43 3.22
N GLU A 42 -3.95 12.60 3.89
CA GLU A 42 -2.70 12.99 3.22
C GLU A 42 -2.25 11.96 2.19
N ILE A 43 -2.32 10.67 2.53
CA ILE A 43 -1.94 9.58 1.62
C ILE A 43 -2.91 9.52 0.44
N LEU A 44 -4.19 9.63 0.69
CA LEU A 44 -5.20 9.59 -0.36
C LEU A 44 -5.03 10.77 -1.33
N ASP A 45 -4.78 11.96 -0.80
CA ASP A 45 -4.51 13.16 -1.60
C ASP A 45 -3.25 12.99 -2.45
N GLU A 46 -2.20 12.38 -1.90
CA GLU A 46 -0.98 12.11 -2.66
C GLU A 46 -1.24 11.12 -3.80
N TYR A 47 -1.99 10.06 -3.57
CA TYR A 47 -2.36 9.12 -4.64
C TYR A 47 -3.01 9.89 -5.79
N LYS A 48 -4.01 10.71 -5.48
CA LYS A 48 -4.73 11.46 -6.49
C LYS A 48 -3.83 12.46 -7.22
N GLU A 49 -3.05 13.24 -6.49
CA GLU A 49 -2.13 14.23 -7.06
C GLU A 49 -1.14 13.60 -8.04
N VAL A 50 -0.56 12.47 -7.66
CA VAL A 50 0.44 11.79 -8.50
C VAL A 50 -0.21 11.15 -9.71
N LEU A 51 -1.35 10.47 -9.52
CA LEU A 51 -2.01 9.75 -10.62
C LEU A 51 -2.56 10.64 -11.72
N ILE A 52 -2.91 11.90 -11.41
CA ILE A 52 -3.42 12.84 -12.43
C ILE A 52 -2.31 13.53 -13.22
N ARG A 53 -1.03 13.27 -12.92
CA ARG A 53 0.08 13.90 -13.65
C ARG A 53 0.06 13.49 -15.11
N ASN A 54 0.22 14.48 -16.00
CA ASN A 54 0.14 14.29 -17.45
C ASN A 54 1.09 13.22 -17.98
N LYS A 55 2.26 13.07 -17.35
CA LYS A 55 3.26 12.09 -17.80
C LYS A 55 2.79 10.65 -17.78
N PHE A 56 1.78 10.31 -16.99
CA PHE A 56 1.24 8.95 -16.92
C PHE A 56 0.12 8.69 -17.92
N GLY A 57 -0.59 9.72 -18.36
CA GLY A 57 -1.64 9.60 -19.36
C GLY A 57 -2.91 8.88 -18.89
N PHE A 58 -3.12 8.72 -17.58
CA PHE A 58 -4.34 8.11 -17.07
C PHE A 58 -5.52 9.06 -17.24
N SER A 59 -6.69 8.51 -17.61
CA SER A 59 -7.91 9.32 -17.69
C SER A 59 -8.36 9.73 -16.28
N SER A 60 -8.98 10.91 -16.18
CA SER A 60 -9.52 11.37 -14.89
C SER A 60 -10.59 10.41 -14.35
N LYS A 61 -11.38 9.81 -15.24
CA LYS A 61 -12.39 8.81 -14.85
C LYS A 61 -11.76 7.59 -14.20
N ASP A 62 -10.70 7.04 -14.80
CA ASP A 62 -10.00 5.87 -14.25
C ASP A 62 -9.37 6.19 -12.90
N VAL A 63 -8.75 7.37 -12.77
CA VAL A 63 -8.17 7.81 -11.50
C VAL A 63 -9.26 7.96 -10.43
N ASP A 64 -10.35 8.63 -10.74
CA ASP A 64 -11.45 8.85 -9.80
C ASP A 64 -12.07 7.51 -9.35
N ASN A 65 -12.27 6.59 -10.28
CA ASN A 65 -12.80 5.26 -9.95
C ASN A 65 -11.87 4.49 -9.02
N LEU A 66 -10.57 4.54 -9.26
CA LEU A 66 -9.59 3.87 -8.41
C LEU A 66 -9.53 4.50 -7.02
N ILE A 67 -9.49 5.83 -6.94
CA ILE A 67 -9.46 6.55 -5.66
C ILE A 67 -10.72 6.25 -4.85
N ASP A 68 -11.88 6.26 -5.47
CA ASP A 68 -13.14 5.93 -4.79
C ASP A 68 -13.15 4.50 -4.26
N ASN A 69 -12.62 3.54 -5.04
CA ASN A 69 -12.52 2.15 -4.61
C ASN A 69 -11.57 2.01 -3.41
N ILE A 70 -10.41 2.64 -3.48
CA ILE A 70 -9.43 2.62 -2.39
C ILE A 70 -10.03 3.24 -1.13
N ARG A 71 -10.65 4.43 -1.26
CA ARG A 71 -11.28 5.11 -0.13
C ARG A 71 -12.33 4.23 0.53
N TYR A 72 -13.19 3.63 -0.27
CA TYR A 72 -14.30 2.81 0.23
C TYR A 72 -13.82 1.59 1.00
N ASN A 73 -12.73 0.97 0.57
CA ASN A 73 -12.22 -0.27 1.15
C ASN A 73 -11.17 -0.07 2.23
N SER A 74 -10.77 1.17 2.51
CA SER A 74 -9.65 1.46 3.41
C SER A 74 -10.08 1.67 4.86
N ILE A 75 -9.10 1.55 5.75
CA ILE A 75 -9.21 1.97 7.14
C ILE A 75 -8.41 3.25 7.28
N PHE A 76 -9.05 4.32 7.78
CA PHE A 76 -8.40 5.60 8.03
C PHE A 76 -7.82 5.62 9.43
N LEU A 77 -6.54 6.00 9.53
CA LEU A 77 -5.80 6.01 10.79
C LEU A 77 -5.14 7.37 10.99
N LYS A 78 -4.81 7.69 12.24
CA LYS A 78 -4.04 8.89 12.58
C LYS A 78 -2.55 8.56 12.54
N ARG A 79 -1.75 9.55 12.14
CA ARG A 79 -0.29 9.44 12.16
C ARG A 79 0.21 9.28 13.59
N GLU A 80 1.24 8.45 13.74
CA GLU A 80 2.02 8.35 14.97
C GLU A 80 3.42 8.91 14.68
N GLN A 81 3.81 9.97 15.38
CA GLN A 81 5.07 10.65 15.10
C GLN A 81 6.27 9.72 15.26
N THR A 82 7.14 9.69 14.26
CA THR A 82 8.42 8.97 14.32
C THR A 82 9.56 9.94 14.57
N LEU A 83 10.62 9.44 15.23
CA LEU A 83 11.88 10.16 15.40
C LEU A 83 12.94 9.72 14.40
N GLU A 84 12.61 8.80 13.50
CA GLU A 84 13.56 8.27 12.51
C GLU A 84 13.78 9.26 11.38
N ASP A 85 14.99 9.27 10.83
CA ASP A 85 15.38 10.12 9.72
C ASP A 85 14.94 9.51 8.39
N PHE A 86 14.49 10.36 7.46
CA PHE A 86 14.07 9.94 6.12
C PHE A 86 14.82 10.72 5.05
N ILE A 87 15.13 10.04 3.95
CA ILE A 87 15.73 10.67 2.76
C ILE A 87 14.74 11.65 2.14
N ASP A 88 13.46 11.29 2.09
CA ASP A 88 12.37 12.09 1.53
C ASP A 88 11.29 12.28 2.60
N GLU A 89 10.98 13.53 2.91
CA GLU A 89 9.94 13.88 3.89
C GLU A 89 8.56 13.37 3.48
N ASP A 90 8.28 13.24 2.18
CA ASP A 90 7.00 12.75 1.68
C ASP A 90 6.77 11.28 2.05
N ASP A 91 7.82 10.52 2.33
CA ASP A 91 7.71 9.11 2.74
C ASP A 91 7.29 8.95 4.21
N ILE A 92 7.48 9.96 5.03
CA ILE A 92 7.26 9.88 6.48
C ILE A 92 5.82 9.50 6.81
N VAL A 93 4.84 10.08 6.10
CA VAL A 93 3.42 9.82 6.38
C VAL A 93 3.08 8.34 6.23
N PHE A 94 3.61 7.66 5.21
CA PHE A 94 3.36 6.22 5.00
C PHE A 94 3.89 5.40 6.16
N TYR A 95 5.09 5.71 6.61
CA TYR A 95 5.70 5.00 7.74
C TYR A 95 4.94 5.26 9.05
N GLU A 96 4.52 6.49 9.29
CA GLU A 96 3.78 6.84 10.51
C GLU A 96 2.40 6.20 10.56
N ILE A 97 1.76 5.99 9.42
CA ILE A 97 0.48 5.27 9.38
C ILE A 97 0.68 3.78 9.67
N VAL A 98 1.71 3.13 9.09
CA VAL A 98 1.94 1.72 9.41
C VAL A 98 2.35 1.53 10.88
N MET A 99 3.11 2.45 11.45
CA MET A 99 3.44 2.41 12.88
C MET A 99 2.18 2.50 13.76
N SER A 100 1.29 3.43 13.41
CA SER A 100 0.00 3.57 14.11
C SER A 100 -0.81 2.28 14.02
N ALA A 101 -0.91 1.69 12.85
CA ALA A 101 -1.64 0.45 12.63
C ALA A 101 -1.08 -0.71 13.44
N ARG A 102 0.24 -0.81 13.54
CA ARG A 102 0.89 -1.92 14.24
C ARG A 102 0.65 -1.94 15.76
N ASN A 103 0.11 -0.87 16.31
CA ASN A 103 -0.33 -0.90 17.72
C ASN A 103 -1.48 -1.90 17.95
N THR A 104 -2.26 -2.20 16.91
CA THR A 104 -3.47 -3.01 17.05
C THR A 104 -3.60 -4.14 16.01
N MET A 105 -2.77 -4.16 14.98
CA MET A 105 -2.87 -5.16 13.91
C MET A 105 -1.50 -5.47 13.31
N ASP A 106 -1.41 -6.60 12.62
CA ASP A 106 -0.21 -7.04 11.92
C ASP A 106 -0.17 -6.41 10.53
N ALA A 107 0.21 -5.13 10.48
CA ALA A 107 0.17 -4.31 9.29
C ALA A 107 1.53 -4.26 8.59
N TYR A 108 1.49 -4.08 7.27
CA TYR A 108 2.68 -3.97 6.41
C TYR A 108 2.72 -2.63 5.71
N LEU A 109 3.92 -2.20 5.35
CA LEU A 109 4.14 -1.11 4.40
C LEU A 109 4.72 -1.73 3.12
N VAL A 110 3.97 -1.61 2.02
CA VAL A 110 4.37 -2.16 0.72
C VAL A 110 4.94 -1.03 -0.14
N THR A 111 6.19 -1.15 -0.52
CA THR A 111 6.90 -0.11 -1.27
C THR A 111 7.83 -0.69 -2.32
N GLY A 112 7.95 -0.02 -3.46
CA GLY A 112 8.98 -0.31 -4.47
C GLY A 112 10.33 0.32 -4.12
N ASN A 113 10.38 1.23 -3.14
CA ASN A 113 11.59 1.96 -2.73
C ASN A 113 11.98 1.62 -1.30
N ILE A 114 12.27 0.36 -1.05
CA ILE A 114 12.50 -0.14 0.32
C ILE A 114 13.67 0.60 1.02
N LYS A 115 14.65 1.08 0.25
CA LYS A 115 15.81 1.80 0.78
C LYS A 115 15.46 3.19 1.33
N HIS A 116 14.28 3.73 0.99
CA HIS A 116 13.81 5.01 1.50
C HIS A 116 13.26 4.93 2.92
N TYR A 117 13.08 3.72 3.44
CA TYR A 117 12.46 3.47 4.74
C TYR A 117 13.43 2.80 5.71
N PRO A 118 13.18 2.93 7.02
CA PRO A 118 13.92 2.13 8.00
C PRO A 118 13.80 0.63 7.72
N ILE A 119 14.86 -0.11 8.00
CA ILE A 119 14.85 -1.58 7.82
C ILE A 119 13.98 -2.20 8.92
N ARG A 120 12.84 -2.75 8.50
CA ARG A 120 11.88 -3.42 9.40
C ARG A 120 11.29 -4.62 8.67
N ASN A 121 10.94 -5.66 9.40
CA ASN A 121 10.35 -6.86 8.80
C ASN A 121 8.95 -6.61 8.20
N TYR A 122 8.29 -5.53 8.57
CA TYR A 122 6.98 -5.15 8.04
C TYR A 122 7.07 -4.12 6.90
N VAL A 123 8.25 -3.67 6.53
CA VAL A 123 8.48 -2.84 5.34
C VAL A 123 8.95 -3.78 4.24
N VAL A 124 8.09 -4.00 3.25
CA VAL A 124 8.25 -5.08 2.26
C VAL A 124 8.06 -4.56 0.84
N THR A 125 8.65 -5.28 -0.10
CA THR A 125 8.40 -5.05 -1.52
C THR A 125 7.06 -5.69 -1.93
N PRO A 126 6.48 -5.31 -3.09
CA PRO A 126 5.29 -6.00 -3.60
C PRO A 126 5.48 -7.51 -3.72
N LYS A 127 6.64 -7.97 -4.18
CA LYS A 127 6.94 -9.40 -4.30
C LYS A 127 6.96 -10.08 -2.93
N GLU A 128 7.61 -9.47 -1.95
CA GLU A 128 7.65 -10.00 -0.59
C GLU A 128 6.25 -10.07 0.02
N MET A 129 5.40 -9.08 -0.24
CA MET A 129 4.00 -9.11 0.23
C MET A 129 3.23 -10.28 -0.37
N LEU A 130 3.40 -10.55 -1.67
CA LEU A 130 2.77 -11.72 -2.30
C LEU A 130 3.28 -13.03 -1.68
N ASP A 131 4.58 -13.12 -1.42
CA ASP A 131 5.17 -14.30 -0.80
C ASP A 131 4.58 -14.56 0.60
N ILE A 132 4.35 -13.51 1.37
CA ILE A 132 3.70 -13.61 2.70
C ILE A 132 2.28 -14.17 2.55
N ILE A 133 1.50 -13.63 1.63
CA ILE A 133 0.12 -14.06 1.40
C ILE A 133 0.08 -15.52 0.93
N GLU A 134 0.92 -15.88 -0.03
CA GLU A 134 1.00 -17.26 -0.55
C GLU A 134 1.41 -18.24 0.54
N SER A 135 2.41 -17.92 1.35
CA SER A 135 2.88 -18.77 2.45
C SER A 135 1.77 -19.03 3.47
N ASN A 136 0.98 -18.02 3.80
CA ASN A 136 -0.13 -18.18 4.73
C ASN A 136 -1.28 -19.00 4.14
N GLN A 137 -1.55 -18.84 2.83
CA GLN A 137 -2.56 -19.68 2.14
C GLN A 137 -2.17 -21.16 2.13
N ILE A 138 -0.90 -21.45 1.90
CA ILE A 138 -0.38 -22.82 1.95
C ILE A 138 -0.54 -23.39 3.36
N SER A 139 -0.20 -22.63 4.39
CA SER A 139 -0.35 -23.04 5.80
C SER A 139 -1.80 -23.33 6.16
N GLU A 140 -2.74 -22.51 5.69
CA GLU A 140 -4.18 -22.72 5.91
C GLU A 140 -4.66 -24.01 5.25
N LYS A 141 -4.23 -24.29 4.01
CA LYS A 141 -4.59 -25.53 3.31
C LYS A 141 -4.04 -26.77 4.00
N GLN A 142 -2.85 -26.68 4.59
CA GLN A 142 -2.24 -27.81 5.32
C GLN A 142 -2.95 -28.12 6.63
N LYS A 143 -3.61 -27.13 7.25
CA LYS A 143 -4.39 -27.29 8.49
C LYS A 143 -5.74 -27.97 8.26
N ASN A 144 -6.21 -27.98 7.06
CA ASN A 144 -7.47 -28.58 6.66
C ASN A 144 -7.26 -29.98 6.11
#